data_d727bc62c7f59b146c3eb1ed0d6dda15
#
_entry.id   d727bc62c7f59b146c3eb1ed0d6dda15
#
_cell.length_a   1.000
_cell.length_b   1.000
_cell.length_c   1.000
_cell.angle_alpha   90.00
_cell.angle_beta   90.00
_cell.angle_gamma   90.00
#
_symmetry.space_group_name_H-M   'P 1'
#
loop_
_entity.id
_entity.type
_entity.pdbx_description
1 polymer ?
#
loop_
_entity_poly.entity_id
_entity_poly.type
_entity_poly.pdbx_seq_one_letter_code
_entity_poly.pdbx_strand_id
1 'polypeptide(L)'
;MRGNIFEEILGQDSLFVDRRAFDHAFEPARLPHREHEVDSLVRNLVDALNGHIPSNMLLYGVPGSGKTVVTRFVLSQLREKGLEMGQTVKTYEINCRNVDTKYRVVQTIATQLAQRGDAPVPFTGWPTDRVLETVVSRMSRVGGVHIIVLDEVDNLVNKGGDDLLYALTSLNTLLGDGRCSIIGISNDLHFTQHLDPRVSSRLSQEDIVFHPYVATEIQNILGERASMGIKEGVL
;
A
#
# COMPACT_ATOMS: atom_id res chain seq x y z
N MET A 1 47.20 -19.03 -16.46
CA MET A 1 46.11 -18.00 -16.52
C MET A 1 45.16 -18.33 -15.39
N ARG A 2 44.91 -17.39 -14.48
CA ARG A 2 43.86 -17.59 -13.46
C ARG A 2 42.53 -17.62 -14.19
N GLY A 3 41.74 -18.69 -14.03
CA GLY A 3 40.36 -18.76 -14.50
C GLY A 3 39.53 -17.59 -13.95
N ASN A 4 38.39 -17.36 -14.56
CA ASN A 4 37.50 -16.30 -14.10
C ASN A 4 37.07 -16.58 -12.65
N ILE A 5 37.37 -15.66 -11.71
CA ILE A 5 37.05 -15.81 -10.28
C ILE A 5 35.56 -16.08 -10.02
N PHE A 6 34.69 -15.71 -10.94
CA PHE A 6 33.25 -16.00 -10.85
C PHE A 6 32.93 -17.47 -11.15
N GLU A 7 33.74 -18.19 -11.93
CA GLU A 7 33.53 -19.62 -12.26
C GLU A 7 33.72 -20.50 -11.02
N GLU A 8 34.67 -20.17 -10.14
CA GLU A 8 34.91 -20.90 -8.90
C GLU A 8 33.70 -20.74 -7.91
N ILE A 9 33.03 -19.59 -7.93
CA ILE A 9 31.87 -19.30 -7.06
C ILE A 9 30.60 -19.87 -7.67
N LEU A 10 30.40 -19.75 -8.98
CA LEU A 10 29.23 -20.29 -9.68
C LEU A 10 29.18 -21.83 -9.66
N GLY A 11 30.33 -22.51 -9.52
CA GLY A 11 30.40 -23.96 -9.36
C GLY A 11 30.11 -24.47 -7.95
N GLN A 12 29.98 -23.56 -6.95
CA GLN A 12 29.65 -23.98 -5.60
C GLN A 12 28.14 -24.24 -5.45
N ASP A 13 27.80 -25.29 -4.73
CA ASP A 13 26.42 -25.68 -4.48
C ASP A 13 25.71 -24.60 -3.67
N SER A 14 24.70 -23.97 -4.24
CA SER A 14 23.93 -22.94 -3.53
C SER A 14 23.18 -23.54 -2.35
N LEU A 15 23.26 -22.90 -1.19
CA LEU A 15 22.44 -23.23 -0.01
C LEU A 15 20.95 -22.95 -0.24
N PHE A 16 20.64 -22.11 -1.23
CA PHE A 16 19.28 -21.66 -1.49
C PHE A 16 18.62 -22.48 -2.59
N VAL A 17 17.37 -22.87 -2.35
CA VAL A 17 16.42 -23.35 -3.36
C VAL A 17 15.79 -22.16 -4.08
N ASP A 18 15.27 -21.20 -3.32
CA ASP A 18 14.70 -19.96 -3.86
C ASP A 18 15.11 -18.75 -3.00
N ARG A 19 16.02 -17.93 -3.51
CA ARG A 19 16.45 -16.70 -2.84
C ARG A 19 15.36 -15.65 -2.73
N ARG A 20 14.33 -15.69 -3.60
CA ARG A 20 13.24 -14.72 -3.62
C ARG A 20 12.44 -14.77 -2.32
N ALA A 21 12.40 -15.91 -1.62
CA ALA A 21 11.77 -16.04 -0.31
C ALA A 21 12.33 -15.07 0.74
N PHE A 22 13.54 -14.54 0.54
CA PHE A 22 14.22 -13.61 1.45
C PHE A 22 14.21 -12.15 0.94
N ASP A 23 13.64 -11.89 -0.23
CA ASP A 23 13.54 -10.53 -0.76
C ASP A 23 12.54 -9.68 0.06
N HIS A 24 12.83 -8.38 0.15
CA HIS A 24 11.92 -7.42 0.78
C HIS A 24 10.57 -7.30 0.05
N ALA A 25 10.54 -7.61 -1.23
CA ALA A 25 9.34 -7.59 -2.08
C ALA A 25 8.60 -8.94 -2.09
N PHE A 26 9.05 -9.93 -1.32
CA PHE A 26 8.39 -11.23 -1.27
C PHE A 26 6.98 -11.12 -0.67
N GLU A 27 6.00 -11.54 -1.44
CA GLU A 27 4.61 -11.64 -1.01
C GLU A 27 4.31 -13.10 -0.64
N PRO A 28 4.20 -13.44 0.65
CA PRO A 28 3.91 -14.79 1.08
C PRO A 28 2.44 -15.16 0.75
N ALA A 29 2.20 -16.44 0.45
CA ALA A 29 0.84 -16.95 0.21
C ALA A 29 -0.05 -16.92 1.48
N ARG A 30 0.55 -16.84 2.65
CA ARG A 30 -0.12 -16.74 3.95
C ARG A 30 0.63 -15.75 4.84
N LEU A 31 -0.11 -15.12 5.76
CA LEU A 31 0.42 -14.15 6.70
C LEU A 31 0.14 -14.67 8.13
N PRO A 32 0.98 -15.58 8.65
CA PRO A 32 0.79 -16.12 9.97
C PRO A 32 0.80 -15.00 11.02
N HIS A 33 -0.03 -15.17 12.05
CA HIS A 33 -0.19 -14.23 13.17
C HIS A 33 -0.72 -12.84 12.78
N ARG A 34 -1.42 -12.73 11.60
CA ARG A 34 -2.10 -11.52 11.13
C ARG A 34 -3.51 -11.78 10.62
N GLU A 35 -4.09 -12.91 11.03
CA GLU A 35 -5.43 -13.31 10.61
C GLU A 35 -6.48 -12.25 10.99
N HIS A 36 -6.36 -11.67 12.19
CA HIS A 36 -7.30 -10.65 12.68
C HIS A 36 -7.20 -9.36 11.87
N GLU A 37 -5.99 -8.89 11.59
CA GLU A 37 -5.76 -7.66 10.81
C GLU A 37 -6.19 -7.86 9.34
N VAL A 38 -5.94 -9.06 8.77
CA VAL A 38 -6.42 -9.45 7.44
C VAL A 38 -7.95 -9.44 7.41
N ASP A 39 -8.62 -10.07 8.38
CA ASP A 39 -10.07 -10.12 8.45
C ASP A 39 -10.69 -8.71 8.58
N SER A 40 -10.09 -7.84 9.39
CA SER A 40 -10.55 -6.46 9.57
C SER A 40 -10.47 -5.66 8.26
N LEU A 41 -9.34 -5.78 7.53
CA LEU A 41 -9.19 -5.16 6.21
C LEU A 41 -10.19 -5.72 5.20
N VAL A 42 -10.37 -7.03 5.14
CA VAL A 42 -11.29 -7.69 4.22
C VAL A 42 -12.73 -7.25 4.47
N ARG A 43 -13.19 -7.19 5.75
CA ARG A 43 -14.54 -6.76 6.11
C ARG A 43 -14.85 -5.34 5.64
N ASN A 44 -13.88 -4.43 5.74
CA ASN A 44 -14.05 -3.07 5.27
C ASN A 44 -14.01 -3.01 3.72
N LEU A 45 -13.06 -3.69 3.09
CA LEU A 45 -12.82 -3.57 1.66
C LEU A 45 -13.80 -4.38 0.79
N VAL A 46 -14.56 -5.32 1.37
CA VAL A 46 -15.56 -6.12 0.63
C VAL A 46 -16.61 -5.24 -0.06
N ASP A 47 -16.91 -4.07 0.48
CA ASP A 47 -17.83 -3.11 -0.12
C ASP A 47 -17.40 -2.68 -1.52
N ALA A 48 -16.10 -2.62 -1.79
CA ALA A 48 -15.59 -2.32 -3.12
C ALA A 48 -16.00 -3.35 -4.18
N LEU A 49 -16.17 -4.61 -3.81
CA LEU A 49 -16.65 -5.68 -4.71
C LEU A 49 -18.12 -5.52 -5.06
N ASN A 50 -18.88 -4.81 -4.22
CA ASN A 50 -20.28 -4.45 -4.48
C ASN A 50 -20.42 -3.07 -5.16
N GLY A 51 -19.31 -2.44 -5.51
CA GLY A 51 -19.27 -1.10 -6.10
C GLY A 51 -19.60 0.01 -5.09
N HIS A 52 -19.53 -0.24 -3.79
CA HIS A 52 -19.70 0.75 -2.74
C HIS A 52 -18.35 1.33 -2.30
N ILE A 53 -18.38 2.49 -1.63
CA ILE A 53 -17.18 3.12 -1.09
C ILE A 53 -16.82 2.43 0.24
N PRO A 54 -15.64 1.77 0.34
CA PRO A 54 -15.13 1.33 1.63
C PRO A 54 -14.86 2.52 2.55
N SER A 55 -14.96 2.33 3.86
CA SER A 55 -14.51 3.35 4.82
C SER A 55 -13.03 3.66 4.66
N ASN A 56 -12.64 4.90 4.92
CA ASN A 56 -11.22 5.20 5.05
C ASN A 56 -10.65 4.50 6.28
N MET A 57 -9.42 4.04 6.18
CA MET A 57 -8.77 3.29 7.25
C MET A 57 -7.42 3.87 7.61
N LEU A 58 -7.06 3.73 8.87
CA LEU A 58 -5.76 4.08 9.36
C LEU A 58 -5.13 2.89 10.09
N LEU A 59 -3.97 2.47 9.62
CA LEU A 59 -3.22 1.33 10.12
C LEU A 59 -2.03 1.83 10.93
N TYR A 60 -1.99 1.47 12.20
CA TYR A 60 -0.91 1.89 13.10
C TYR A 60 -0.05 0.71 13.55
N GLY A 61 1.17 0.98 13.89
CA GLY A 61 2.03 0.02 14.56
C GLY A 61 3.51 0.33 14.35
N VAL A 62 4.35 -0.28 15.14
CA VAL A 62 5.81 -0.12 15.02
C VAL A 62 6.32 -0.60 13.66
N PRO A 63 7.48 -0.10 13.18
CA PRO A 63 8.14 -0.63 12.00
C PRO A 63 8.33 -2.15 12.11
N GLY A 64 8.12 -2.87 11.01
CA GLY A 64 8.26 -4.34 10.97
C GLY A 64 7.05 -5.12 11.51
N SER A 65 5.95 -4.47 11.94
CA SER A 65 4.74 -5.17 12.41
C SER A 65 3.87 -5.78 11.31
N GLY A 66 4.23 -5.60 10.03
CA GLY A 66 3.55 -6.25 8.90
C GLY A 66 2.47 -5.42 8.19
N LYS A 67 2.24 -4.16 8.56
CA LYS A 67 1.20 -3.29 7.98
C LYS A 67 1.19 -3.28 6.45
N THR A 68 2.30 -2.93 5.85
CA THR A 68 2.42 -2.80 4.38
C THR A 68 2.22 -4.14 3.68
N VAL A 69 2.78 -5.23 4.23
CA VAL A 69 2.66 -6.58 3.64
C VAL A 69 1.22 -7.07 3.70
N VAL A 70 0.54 -6.91 4.85
CA VAL A 70 -0.87 -7.29 5.02
C VAL A 70 -1.76 -6.48 4.06
N THR A 71 -1.53 -5.17 3.97
CA THR A 71 -2.29 -4.31 3.05
C THR A 71 -2.14 -4.76 1.60
N ARG A 72 -0.91 -5.01 1.14
CA ARG A 72 -0.64 -5.48 -0.23
C ARG A 72 -1.30 -6.83 -0.51
N PHE A 73 -1.16 -7.77 0.43
CA PHE A 73 -1.79 -9.09 0.33
C PHE A 73 -3.30 -8.99 0.14
N VAL A 74 -3.99 -8.23 1.02
CA VAL A 74 -5.45 -8.08 0.93
C VAL A 74 -5.86 -7.36 -0.35
N LEU A 75 -5.13 -6.31 -0.76
CA LEU A 75 -5.44 -5.57 -1.98
C LEU A 75 -5.17 -6.39 -3.25
N SER A 76 -4.20 -7.31 -3.25
CA SER A 76 -3.99 -8.21 -4.40
C SER A 76 -5.17 -9.17 -4.57
N GLN A 77 -5.63 -9.78 -3.47
CA GLN A 77 -6.82 -10.65 -3.46
C GLN A 77 -8.10 -9.88 -3.86
N LEU A 78 -8.24 -8.64 -3.36
CA LEU A 78 -9.38 -7.79 -3.71
C LEU A 78 -9.43 -7.49 -5.21
N ARG A 79 -8.28 -7.15 -5.83
CA ARG A 79 -8.20 -6.89 -7.28
C ARG A 79 -8.54 -8.13 -8.09
N GLU A 80 -8.00 -9.28 -7.71
CA GLU A 80 -8.26 -10.56 -8.37
C GLU A 80 -9.76 -10.89 -8.31
N LYS A 81 -10.35 -10.80 -7.11
CA LYS A 81 -11.79 -11.06 -6.93
C LYS A 81 -12.66 -10.04 -7.65
N GLY A 82 -12.27 -8.77 -7.68
CA GLY A 82 -12.94 -7.73 -8.44
C GLY A 82 -12.99 -8.08 -9.94
N LEU A 83 -11.87 -8.52 -10.52
CA LEU A 83 -11.82 -8.95 -11.92
C LEU A 83 -12.75 -10.15 -12.19
N GLU A 84 -12.77 -11.16 -11.32
CA GLU A 84 -13.69 -12.31 -11.43
C GLU A 84 -15.17 -11.88 -11.41
N MET A 85 -15.51 -10.88 -10.60
CA MET A 85 -16.87 -10.36 -10.44
C MET A 85 -17.25 -9.30 -11.49
N GLY A 86 -16.33 -8.94 -12.39
CA GLY A 86 -16.53 -7.86 -13.36
C GLY A 86 -16.55 -6.45 -12.74
N GLN A 87 -16.03 -6.30 -11.52
CA GLN A 87 -15.94 -5.02 -10.82
C GLN A 87 -14.59 -4.34 -11.07
N THR A 88 -14.64 -3.04 -11.32
CA THR A 88 -13.43 -2.24 -11.48
C THR A 88 -12.94 -1.77 -10.11
N VAL A 89 -11.90 -2.43 -9.58
CA VAL A 89 -11.20 -2.00 -8.36
C VAL A 89 -9.75 -1.65 -8.72
N LYS A 90 -9.35 -0.42 -8.45
CA LYS A 90 -8.00 0.11 -8.71
C LYS A 90 -7.32 0.52 -7.42
N THR A 91 -6.06 0.17 -7.28
CA THR A 91 -5.27 0.49 -6.09
C THR A 91 -4.03 1.29 -6.47
N TYR A 92 -3.70 2.29 -5.68
CA TYR A 92 -2.56 3.20 -5.89
C TYR A 92 -1.74 3.24 -4.61
N GLU A 93 -0.52 2.73 -4.66
CA GLU A 93 0.38 2.70 -3.51
C GLU A 93 1.41 3.81 -3.62
N ILE A 94 1.48 4.67 -2.61
CA ILE A 94 2.42 5.77 -2.51
C ILE A 94 3.19 5.64 -1.19
N ASN A 95 4.51 5.47 -1.26
CA ASN A 95 5.35 5.55 -0.08
C ASN A 95 5.71 7.02 0.18
N CYS A 96 5.16 7.59 1.25
CA CYS A 96 5.30 9.00 1.61
C CYS A 96 6.69 9.35 2.15
N ARG A 97 7.55 8.38 2.40
CA ARG A 97 8.96 8.62 2.70
C ARG A 97 9.73 9.07 1.46
N ASN A 98 9.39 8.51 0.29
CA ASN A 98 10.04 8.80 -0.98
C ASN A 98 9.32 9.92 -1.76
N VAL A 99 8.02 10.07 -1.50
CA VAL A 99 7.13 11.02 -2.18
C VAL A 99 6.46 11.86 -1.08
N ASP A 100 7.13 12.90 -0.64
CA ASP A 100 6.89 13.60 0.62
C ASP A 100 6.29 15.01 0.47
N THR A 101 5.89 15.40 -0.74
CA THR A 101 5.22 16.67 -1.00
C THR A 101 3.83 16.47 -1.61
N LYS A 102 2.89 17.38 -1.31
CA LYS A 102 1.54 17.38 -1.87
C LYS A 102 1.56 17.18 -3.38
N TYR A 103 2.34 17.98 -4.08
CA TYR A 103 2.45 17.92 -5.54
C TYR A 103 2.88 16.53 -6.01
N ARG A 104 3.92 15.97 -5.41
CA ARG A 104 4.50 14.69 -5.81
C ARG A 104 3.54 13.53 -5.58
N VAL A 105 2.81 13.53 -4.46
CA VAL A 105 1.78 12.50 -4.19
C VAL A 105 0.69 12.55 -5.25
N VAL A 106 0.11 13.72 -5.50
CA VAL A 106 -0.98 13.88 -6.48
C VAL A 106 -0.49 13.58 -7.90
N GLN A 107 0.74 14.01 -8.25
CA GLN A 107 1.37 13.72 -9.53
C GLN A 107 1.62 12.21 -9.72
N THR A 108 2.01 11.49 -8.67
CA THR A 108 2.20 10.04 -8.69
C THR A 108 0.86 9.33 -8.94
N ILE A 109 -0.21 9.72 -8.22
CA ILE A 109 -1.56 9.19 -8.43
C ILE A 109 -2.01 9.44 -9.87
N ALA A 110 -1.86 10.69 -10.35
CA ALA A 110 -2.22 11.06 -11.71
C ALA A 110 -1.46 10.22 -12.75
N THR A 111 -0.18 9.96 -12.52
CA THR A 111 0.65 9.15 -13.43
C THR A 111 0.20 7.69 -13.46
N GLN A 112 -0.12 7.09 -12.29
CA GLN A 112 -0.62 5.72 -12.22
C GLN A 112 -2.02 5.56 -12.85
N LEU A 113 -2.82 6.63 -12.87
CA LEU A 113 -4.13 6.69 -13.51
C LEU A 113 -4.06 6.89 -15.04
N ALA A 114 -2.89 7.21 -15.58
CA ALA A 114 -2.76 7.54 -16.98
C ALA A 114 -3.08 6.34 -17.88
N GLN A 115 -3.86 6.58 -18.93
CA GLN A 115 -4.17 5.63 -20.00
C GLN A 115 -3.44 6.00 -21.29
N ARG A 116 -3.44 5.08 -22.25
CA ARG A 116 -2.82 5.34 -23.56
C ARG A 116 -3.45 6.58 -24.22
N GLY A 117 -2.61 7.55 -24.55
CA GLY A 117 -3.02 8.83 -25.16
C GLY A 117 -3.20 9.97 -24.15
N ASP A 118 -3.11 9.73 -22.85
CA ASP A 118 -3.12 10.80 -21.86
C ASP A 118 -1.84 11.63 -21.92
N ALA A 119 -1.99 12.96 -21.83
CA ALA A 119 -0.85 13.84 -21.66
C ALA A 119 -0.16 13.54 -20.32
N PRO A 120 1.18 13.46 -20.30
CA PRO A 120 1.92 13.23 -19.07
C PRO A 120 1.75 14.43 -18.13
N VAL A 121 1.55 14.18 -16.85
CA VAL A 121 1.62 15.22 -15.83
C VAL A 121 3.09 15.49 -15.53
N PRO A 122 3.57 16.73 -15.71
CA PRO A 122 4.97 17.05 -15.53
C PRO A 122 5.41 16.83 -14.09
N PHE A 123 6.71 16.58 -13.90
CA PHE A 123 7.29 16.36 -12.58
C PHE A 123 7.22 17.61 -11.68
N THR A 124 7.18 18.79 -12.28
CA THR A 124 7.06 20.10 -11.61
C THR A 124 6.38 21.10 -12.55
N GLY A 125 5.98 22.24 -12.02
CA GLY A 125 5.57 23.40 -12.83
C GLY A 125 4.07 23.60 -12.96
N TRP A 126 3.23 22.60 -12.71
CA TRP A 126 1.78 22.81 -12.63
C TRP A 126 1.37 23.19 -11.21
N PRO A 127 0.31 23.99 -11.02
CA PRO A 127 -0.33 24.13 -9.74
C PRO A 127 -0.85 22.78 -9.24
N THR A 128 -0.76 22.51 -7.93
CA THR A 128 -1.23 21.24 -7.32
C THR A 128 -2.72 21.01 -7.61
N ASP A 129 -3.53 22.06 -7.59
CA ASP A 129 -4.97 21.98 -7.86
C ASP A 129 -5.26 21.46 -9.26
N ARG A 130 -4.50 21.92 -10.27
CA ARG A 130 -4.61 21.40 -11.64
C ARG A 130 -4.27 19.93 -11.75
N VAL A 131 -3.27 19.47 -10.98
CA VAL A 131 -2.93 18.04 -10.93
C VAL A 131 -4.05 17.26 -10.27
N LEU A 132 -4.64 17.80 -9.19
CA LEU A 132 -5.78 17.17 -8.50
C LEU A 132 -7.01 17.06 -9.43
N GLU A 133 -7.32 18.12 -10.20
CA GLU A 133 -8.38 18.09 -11.23
C GLU A 133 -8.11 16.98 -12.27
N THR A 134 -6.84 16.78 -12.64
CA THR A 134 -6.45 15.69 -13.55
C THR A 134 -6.69 14.32 -12.91
N VAL A 135 -6.41 14.16 -11.61
CA VAL A 135 -6.73 12.93 -10.86
C VAL A 135 -8.23 12.67 -10.88
N VAL A 136 -9.05 13.65 -10.51
CA VAL A 136 -10.51 13.55 -10.51
C VAL A 136 -11.05 13.16 -11.88
N SER A 137 -10.60 13.86 -12.95
CA SER A 137 -11.01 13.58 -14.32
C SER A 137 -10.66 12.16 -14.74
N ARG A 138 -9.44 11.69 -14.42
CA ARG A 138 -8.98 10.34 -14.76
C ARG A 138 -9.71 9.26 -13.98
N MET A 139 -9.94 9.47 -12.67
CA MET A 139 -10.72 8.54 -11.84
C MET A 139 -12.16 8.43 -12.34
N SER A 140 -12.81 9.55 -12.62
CA SER A 140 -14.19 9.57 -13.15
C SER A 140 -14.29 8.85 -14.51
N ARG A 141 -13.29 8.99 -15.38
CA ARG A 141 -13.23 8.29 -16.66
C ARG A 141 -13.03 6.76 -16.50
N VAL A 142 -12.17 6.35 -15.57
CA VAL A 142 -11.92 4.91 -15.25
C VAL A 142 -13.16 4.30 -14.62
N GLY A 143 -13.82 5.05 -13.74
CA GLY A 143 -14.96 4.58 -12.95
C GLY A 143 -14.59 3.51 -11.92
N GLY A 144 -15.57 2.95 -11.24
CA GLY A 144 -15.40 1.90 -10.24
C GLY A 144 -14.87 2.45 -8.91
N VAL A 145 -14.20 1.60 -8.16
CA VAL A 145 -13.67 1.93 -6.81
C VAL A 145 -12.15 2.08 -6.87
N HIS A 146 -11.68 3.21 -6.37
CA HIS A 146 -10.28 3.56 -6.27
C HIS A 146 -9.84 3.51 -4.80
N ILE A 147 -8.75 2.81 -4.51
CA ILE A 147 -8.19 2.71 -3.17
C ILE A 147 -6.78 3.31 -3.21
N ILE A 148 -6.56 4.39 -2.47
CA ILE A 148 -5.27 5.07 -2.35
C ILE A 148 -4.62 4.63 -1.04
N VAL A 149 -3.45 3.98 -1.14
CA VAL A 149 -2.64 3.62 0.01
C VAL A 149 -1.53 4.64 0.18
N LEU A 150 -1.48 5.29 1.33
CA LEU A 150 -0.44 6.23 1.73
C LEU A 150 0.41 5.54 2.81
N ASP A 151 1.50 4.92 2.38
CA ASP A 151 2.43 4.25 3.31
C ASP A 151 3.38 5.26 3.93
N GLU A 152 3.65 5.13 5.23
CA GLU A 152 4.41 6.10 6.04
C GLU A 152 3.82 7.53 5.94
N VAL A 153 2.50 7.66 6.06
CA VAL A 153 1.75 8.91 5.91
C VAL A 153 2.15 10.00 6.92
N ASP A 154 2.66 9.62 8.07
CA ASP A 154 3.25 10.49 9.08
C ASP A 154 4.38 11.37 8.51
N ASN A 155 5.21 10.85 7.60
CA ASN A 155 6.27 11.64 6.95
C ASN A 155 5.70 12.78 6.10
N LEU A 156 4.58 12.54 5.42
CA LEU A 156 3.93 13.54 4.60
C LEU A 156 3.37 14.70 5.45
N VAL A 157 2.68 14.36 6.54
CA VAL A 157 2.06 15.34 7.44
C VAL A 157 3.12 16.14 8.18
N ASN A 158 4.15 15.50 8.70
CA ASN A 158 5.26 16.17 9.41
C ASN A 158 5.99 17.20 8.54
N LYS A 159 6.06 17.01 7.21
CA LYS A 159 6.72 17.92 6.28
C LYS A 159 5.82 18.98 5.67
N GLY A 160 4.59 18.62 5.35
CA GLY A 160 3.71 19.44 4.51
C GLY A 160 2.36 19.78 5.13
N GLY A 161 2.09 19.34 6.36
CA GLY A 161 0.78 19.45 6.98
C GLY A 161 -0.24 18.49 6.37
N ASP A 162 -1.47 18.58 6.80
CA ASP A 162 -2.54 17.62 6.49
C ASP A 162 -3.52 18.07 5.39
N ASP A 163 -3.29 19.23 4.77
CA ASP A 163 -4.14 19.74 3.68
C ASP A 163 -4.32 18.76 2.52
N LEU A 164 -3.27 17.95 2.21
CA LEU A 164 -3.41 16.95 1.17
C LEU A 164 -4.36 15.84 1.59
N LEU A 165 -4.29 15.39 2.84
CA LEU A 165 -5.21 14.38 3.37
C LEU A 165 -6.65 14.91 3.35
N TYR A 166 -6.84 16.20 3.69
CA TYR A 166 -8.14 16.84 3.53
C TYR A 166 -8.65 16.80 2.09
N ALA A 167 -7.80 17.16 1.12
CA ALA A 167 -8.16 17.14 -0.29
C ALA A 167 -8.50 15.73 -0.76
N LEU A 168 -7.67 14.72 -0.42
CA LEU A 168 -7.88 13.33 -0.81
C LEU A 168 -9.15 12.72 -0.16
N THR A 169 -9.39 12.96 1.12
CA THR A 169 -10.61 12.48 1.80
C THR A 169 -11.89 13.18 1.32
N SER A 170 -11.73 14.29 0.61
CA SER A 170 -12.84 15.02 -0.02
C SER A 170 -13.08 14.66 -1.47
N LEU A 171 -12.25 13.79 -2.10
CA LEU A 171 -12.35 13.43 -3.52
C LEU A 171 -13.75 12.94 -3.93
N ASN A 172 -14.43 12.20 -3.08
CA ASN A 172 -15.77 11.67 -3.37
C ASN A 172 -16.81 12.76 -3.63
N THR A 173 -16.61 14.00 -3.17
CA THR A 173 -17.50 15.13 -3.46
C THR A 173 -17.31 15.67 -4.89
N LEU A 174 -16.17 15.35 -5.52
CA LEU A 174 -15.79 15.80 -6.85
C LEU A 174 -15.91 14.69 -7.91
N LEU A 175 -15.91 13.43 -7.47
CA LEU A 175 -16.04 12.26 -8.33
C LEU A 175 -17.54 12.03 -8.62
N GLY A 176 -17.91 11.96 -9.90
CA GLY A 176 -19.28 11.63 -10.30
C GLY A 176 -19.63 10.18 -9.91
N ASP A 177 -19.44 9.24 -10.85
CA ASP A 177 -19.68 7.80 -10.60
C ASP A 177 -18.47 7.08 -9.97
N GLY A 178 -17.31 7.74 -9.88
CA GLY A 178 -16.13 7.20 -9.24
C GLY A 178 -16.24 7.21 -7.71
N ARG A 179 -15.61 6.26 -7.07
CA ARG A 179 -15.58 6.10 -5.61
C ARG A 179 -14.15 5.96 -5.16
N CYS A 180 -13.77 6.67 -4.09
CA CYS A 180 -12.40 6.67 -3.58
C CYS A 180 -12.38 6.42 -2.09
N SER A 181 -11.52 5.52 -1.64
CA SER A 181 -11.21 5.26 -0.24
C SER A 181 -9.70 5.38 -0.02
N ILE A 182 -9.31 5.74 1.20
CA ILE A 182 -7.91 5.95 1.59
C ILE A 182 -7.54 4.98 2.70
N ILE A 183 -6.37 4.36 2.53
CA ILE A 183 -5.70 3.58 3.58
C ILE A 183 -4.43 4.34 3.95
N GLY A 184 -4.41 4.93 5.15
CA GLY A 184 -3.20 5.52 5.72
C GLY A 184 -2.45 4.47 6.54
N ILE A 185 -1.14 4.37 6.36
CA ILE A 185 -0.26 3.52 7.17
C ILE A 185 0.73 4.42 7.90
N SER A 186 0.72 4.37 9.23
CA SER A 186 1.62 5.16 10.07
C SER A 186 2.45 4.28 11.01
N ASN A 187 3.67 4.72 11.26
CA ASN A 187 4.53 4.18 12.30
C ASN A 187 4.35 4.89 13.64
N ASP A 188 3.60 5.98 13.66
CA ASP A 188 3.31 6.77 14.86
C ASP A 188 1.89 6.45 15.38
N LEU A 189 1.82 5.90 16.59
CA LEU A 189 0.55 5.58 17.28
C LEU A 189 -0.25 6.84 17.68
N HIS A 190 0.39 8.00 17.71
CA HIS A 190 -0.23 9.28 18.05
C HIS A 190 -0.49 10.16 16.83
N PHE A 191 -0.32 9.62 15.64
CA PHE A 191 -0.41 10.33 14.36
C PHE A 191 -1.68 11.20 14.25
N THR A 192 -2.85 10.67 14.64
CA THR A 192 -4.12 11.41 14.55
C THR A 192 -4.18 12.64 15.45
N GLN A 193 -3.38 12.71 16.51
CA GLN A 193 -3.31 13.87 17.40
C GLN A 193 -2.67 15.08 16.71
N HIS A 194 -1.90 14.85 15.64
CA HIS A 194 -1.24 15.88 14.85
C HIS A 194 -2.08 16.39 13.68
N LEU A 195 -3.26 15.80 13.45
CA LEU A 195 -4.16 16.15 12.35
C LEU A 195 -5.23 17.16 12.79
N ASP A 196 -5.66 17.98 11.83
CA ASP A 196 -6.90 18.75 12.01
C ASP A 196 -8.05 17.78 12.31
N PRO A 197 -8.94 18.08 13.28
CA PRO A 197 -10.06 17.20 13.65
C PRO A 197 -10.93 16.79 12.46
N ARG A 198 -11.08 17.67 11.45
CA ARG A 198 -11.85 17.39 10.23
C ARG A 198 -11.17 16.35 9.34
N VAL A 199 -9.84 16.32 9.31
CA VAL A 199 -9.05 15.33 8.58
C VAL A 199 -9.05 14.01 9.33
N SER A 200 -8.79 14.08 10.64
CA SER A 200 -8.78 12.89 11.50
C SER A 200 -10.11 12.14 11.43
N SER A 201 -11.25 12.81 11.57
CA SER A 201 -12.57 12.17 11.54
C SER A 201 -12.94 11.54 10.18
N ARG A 202 -12.35 12.03 9.09
CA ARG A 202 -12.57 11.47 7.75
C ARG A 202 -11.60 10.34 7.39
N LEU A 203 -10.38 10.43 7.87
CA LEU A 203 -9.33 9.44 7.56
C LEU A 203 -9.44 8.21 8.48
N SER A 204 -9.74 8.44 9.77
CA SER A 204 -9.79 7.42 10.82
C SER A 204 -11.25 6.98 11.05
N GLN A 205 -11.91 6.52 9.99
CA GLN A 205 -13.25 5.92 10.09
C GLN A 205 -13.16 4.51 10.68
N GLU A 206 -12.09 3.80 10.34
CA GLU A 206 -11.73 2.49 10.87
C GLU A 206 -10.24 2.49 11.20
N ASP A 207 -9.91 2.06 12.42
CA ASP A 207 -8.53 1.99 12.90
C ASP A 207 -8.11 0.54 13.13
N ILE A 208 -6.96 0.16 12.60
CA ILE A 208 -6.37 -1.17 12.79
C ILE A 208 -4.98 -1.02 13.41
N VAL A 209 -4.85 -1.57 14.63
CA VAL A 209 -3.56 -1.54 15.35
C VAL A 209 -2.79 -2.82 15.12
N PHE A 210 -1.59 -2.69 14.60
CA PHE A 210 -0.65 -3.79 14.39
C PHE A 210 0.30 -3.88 15.58
N HIS A 211 0.07 -4.86 16.44
CA HIS A 211 0.97 -5.13 17.55
C HIS A 211 2.31 -5.70 17.06
N PRO A 212 3.43 -5.40 17.77
CA PRO A 212 4.71 -6.03 17.44
C PRO A 212 4.61 -7.54 17.59
N TYR A 213 5.31 -8.27 16.72
CA TYR A 213 5.41 -9.72 16.84
C TYR A 213 6.17 -10.11 18.12
N VAL A 214 5.72 -11.17 18.78
CA VAL A 214 6.47 -11.80 19.87
C VAL A 214 7.54 -12.77 19.30
N ALA A 215 8.51 -13.16 20.13
CA ALA A 215 9.66 -13.96 19.67
C ALA A 215 9.25 -15.29 18.99
N THR A 216 8.24 -15.96 19.51
CA THR A 216 7.72 -17.21 18.94
C THR A 216 7.07 -17.02 17.57
N GLU A 217 6.37 -15.93 17.36
CA GLU A 217 5.77 -15.57 16.07
C GLU A 217 6.84 -15.26 15.02
N ILE A 218 7.87 -14.51 15.41
CA ILE A 218 9.02 -14.24 14.54
C ILE A 218 9.72 -15.55 14.16
N GLN A 219 9.92 -16.45 15.11
CA GLN A 219 10.52 -17.76 14.87
C GLN A 219 9.71 -18.57 13.84
N ASN A 220 8.38 -18.59 13.96
CA ASN A 220 7.51 -19.27 13.02
C ASN A 220 7.60 -18.66 11.61
N ILE A 221 7.52 -17.34 11.50
CA ILE A 221 7.61 -16.61 10.22
C ILE A 221 8.96 -16.89 9.54
N LEU A 222 10.06 -16.82 10.30
CA LEU A 222 11.40 -17.09 9.77
C LEU A 222 11.57 -18.56 9.38
N GLY A 223 11.02 -19.48 10.18
CA GLY A 223 11.03 -20.92 9.90
C GLY A 223 10.31 -21.26 8.58
N GLU A 224 9.11 -20.69 8.37
CA GLU A 224 8.39 -20.85 7.11
C GLU A 224 9.18 -20.29 5.92
N ARG A 225 9.76 -19.11 6.04
CA ARG A 225 10.60 -18.52 4.98
C ARG A 225 11.84 -19.37 4.70
N ALA A 226 12.48 -19.86 5.75
CA ALA A 226 13.65 -20.70 5.62
C ALA A 226 13.33 -22.02 4.91
N SER A 227 12.20 -22.66 5.25
CA SER A 227 11.76 -23.90 4.58
C SER A 227 11.44 -23.70 3.08
N MET A 228 11.00 -22.49 2.67
CA MET A 228 10.77 -22.15 1.26
C MET A 228 12.05 -21.87 0.49
N GLY A 229 13.04 -21.28 1.15
CA GLY A 229 14.22 -20.72 0.49
C GLY A 229 15.51 -21.49 0.64
N ILE A 230 15.63 -22.40 1.62
CA ILE A 230 16.85 -23.14 1.95
C ILE A 230 16.67 -24.63 1.66
N LYS A 231 17.73 -25.30 1.23
CA LYS A 231 17.74 -26.76 0.99
C LYS A 231 17.50 -27.52 2.29
N GLU A 232 16.75 -28.62 2.22
CA GLU A 232 16.56 -29.54 3.37
C GLU A 232 17.93 -30.06 3.87
N GLY A 233 18.06 -30.10 5.21
CA GLY A 233 19.27 -30.60 5.87
C GLY A 233 20.39 -29.56 6.07
N VAL A 234 20.13 -28.29 5.78
CA VAL A 234 21.07 -27.18 6.03
C VAL A 234 20.72 -26.37 7.29
N LEU A 235 19.49 -26.52 7.81
CA LEU A 235 19.01 -25.93 9.05
C LEU A 235 18.98 -26.95 10.16
#